data_83f27b8061a24df1b78bfb435d462f87
#
_entry.id   83f27b8061a24df1b78bfb435d462f87
#
_cell.length_a   1.000
_cell.length_b   1.000
_cell.length_c   1.000
_cell.angle_alpha   90.00
_cell.angle_beta   90.00
_cell.angle_gamma   90.00
#
_symmetry.space_group_name_H-M   'P 1'
#
loop_
_entity.id
_entity.type
_entity.pdbx_description
1 polymer ?
#
loop_
_entity_poly.entity_id
_entity_poly.type
_entity_poly.pdbx_seq_one_letter_code
_entity_poly.pdbx_strand_id
1 'polypeptide(L)'
;MKTDKPFFDSNVLLYLLSEDKHKADRAEAIIALGGVISVQVLNEFASVASRKLAMTYAEIREILATVRAICQTQPVTIDTHDLGLDIAERFGFSLYDSLIVSAALQSGCNI
;
A
#
# COMPACT_ATOMS: atom_id res chain seq x y z
N MET A 1 -6.34 9.97 -15.24
CA MET A 1 -7.62 10.48 -14.69
C MET A 1 -7.49 10.56 -13.17
N LYS A 2 -7.84 11.69 -12.58
CA LYS A 2 -7.82 11.84 -11.13
C LYS A 2 -8.95 11.06 -10.47
N THR A 3 -8.69 10.52 -9.30
CA THR A 3 -9.70 9.91 -8.45
C THR A 3 -9.77 10.64 -7.12
N ASP A 4 -10.97 10.73 -6.55
CA ASP A 4 -11.18 11.31 -5.22
C ASP A 4 -10.87 10.30 -4.10
N LYS A 5 -10.56 9.05 -4.46
CA LYS A 5 -10.26 8.01 -3.48
C LYS A 5 -8.86 8.20 -2.89
N PRO A 6 -8.69 7.85 -1.61
CA PRO A 6 -7.37 7.92 -0.99
C PRO A 6 -6.45 6.82 -1.51
N PHE A 7 -5.16 7.09 -1.42
CA PHE A 7 -4.12 6.08 -1.62
C PHE A 7 -3.67 5.58 -0.24
N PHE A 8 -3.63 4.26 -0.06
CA PHE A 8 -3.24 3.65 1.20
C PHE A 8 -1.78 3.19 1.15
N ASP A 9 -1.00 3.64 2.13
CA ASP A 9 0.34 3.14 2.40
C ASP A 9 0.28 1.75 3.07
N SER A 10 1.39 1.03 3.03
CA SER A 10 1.52 -0.27 3.68
C SER A 10 1.21 -0.22 5.18
N ASN A 11 1.49 0.89 5.86
CA ASN A 11 1.19 1.05 7.28
C ASN A 11 -0.31 0.94 7.57
N VAL A 12 -1.17 1.43 6.69
CA VAL A 12 -2.63 1.31 6.86
C VAL A 12 -3.03 -0.16 6.84
N LEU A 13 -2.48 -0.93 5.91
CA LEU A 13 -2.74 -2.37 5.82
C LEU A 13 -2.19 -3.11 7.04
N LEU A 14 -1.01 -2.73 7.52
CA LEU A 14 -0.39 -3.36 8.69
C LEU A 14 -1.20 -3.11 9.96
N TYR A 15 -1.92 -2.00 10.06
CA TYR A 15 -2.80 -1.75 11.20
C TYR A 15 -3.93 -2.78 11.31
N LEU A 16 -4.32 -3.44 10.21
CA LEU A 16 -5.28 -4.54 10.26
C LEU A 16 -4.81 -5.68 11.16
N LEU A 17 -3.49 -5.83 11.30
CA LEU A 17 -2.85 -6.88 12.10
C LEU A 17 -2.46 -6.41 13.50
N SER A 18 -2.83 -5.19 13.87
CA SER A 18 -2.46 -4.60 15.16
C SER A 18 -3.13 -5.34 16.32
N GLU A 19 -2.39 -5.53 17.40
CA GLU A 19 -2.94 -6.03 18.66
C GLU A 19 -3.87 -5.00 19.32
N ASP A 20 -3.67 -3.72 19.00
CA ASP A 20 -4.58 -2.65 19.40
C ASP A 20 -5.83 -2.74 18.53
N LYS A 21 -6.89 -3.30 19.10
CA LYS A 21 -8.16 -3.51 18.40
C LYS A 21 -8.73 -2.22 17.82
N HIS A 22 -8.54 -1.10 18.51
CA HIS A 22 -9.04 0.20 18.06
C HIS A 22 -8.39 0.63 16.75
N LYS A 23 -7.06 0.44 16.64
CA LYS A 23 -6.33 0.73 15.39
C LYS A 23 -6.74 -0.21 14.27
N ALA A 24 -6.89 -1.50 14.58
CA ALA A 24 -7.30 -2.49 13.59
C ALA A 24 -8.71 -2.19 13.06
N ASP A 25 -9.64 -1.86 13.93
CA ASP A 25 -11.02 -1.54 13.54
C ASP A 25 -11.08 -0.27 12.70
N ARG A 26 -10.29 0.76 13.02
CA ARG A 26 -10.23 1.99 12.23
C ARG A 26 -9.67 1.73 10.83
N ALA A 27 -8.60 0.95 10.74
CA ALA A 27 -8.01 0.60 9.45
C ALA A 27 -9.01 -0.18 8.59
N GLU A 28 -9.71 -1.15 9.17
CA GLU A 28 -10.74 -1.92 8.49
C GLU A 28 -11.85 -1.00 7.95
N ALA A 29 -12.34 -0.08 8.78
CA ALA A 29 -13.39 0.85 8.39
C ALA A 29 -12.96 1.77 7.24
N ILE A 30 -11.72 2.27 7.28
CA ILE A 30 -11.18 3.15 6.24
C ILE A 30 -11.01 2.39 4.93
N ILE A 31 -10.45 1.19 4.97
CA ILE A 31 -10.23 0.37 3.79
C ILE A 31 -11.56 -0.05 3.17
N ALA A 32 -12.56 -0.35 3.99
CA ALA A 32 -13.88 -0.75 3.51
C ALA A 32 -14.57 0.31 2.65
N LEU A 33 -14.22 1.58 2.82
CA LEU A 33 -14.72 2.67 1.97
C LEU A 33 -14.11 2.66 0.58
N GLY A 34 -13.07 1.87 0.38
CA GLY A 34 -12.36 1.77 -0.88
C GLY A 34 -11.27 2.80 -1.03
N GLY A 35 -10.33 2.51 -1.90
CA GLY A 35 -9.20 3.38 -2.18
C GLY A 35 -8.30 2.77 -3.22
N VAL A 36 -7.08 3.28 -3.31
CA VAL A 36 -6.06 2.83 -4.24
C VAL A 36 -4.86 2.35 -3.45
N ILE A 37 -4.29 1.24 -3.87
CA ILE A 37 -3.03 0.70 -3.37
C ILE A 37 -2.13 0.42 -4.57
N SER A 38 -0.86 0.09 -4.31
CA SER A 38 0.06 -0.33 -5.37
C SER A 38 0.60 -1.73 -5.09
N VAL A 39 1.17 -2.33 -6.12
CA VAL A 39 1.88 -3.61 -5.96
C VAL A 39 3.02 -3.45 -4.94
N GLN A 40 3.69 -2.31 -4.89
CA GLN A 40 4.75 -2.07 -3.90
C GLN A 40 4.21 -2.12 -2.47
N VAL A 41 3.00 -1.57 -2.23
CA VAL A 41 2.33 -1.64 -0.93
C VAL A 41 2.04 -3.09 -0.55
N LEU A 42 1.55 -3.89 -1.51
CA LEU A 42 1.32 -5.32 -1.29
C LEU A 42 2.62 -6.06 -0.92
N ASN A 43 3.71 -5.75 -1.62
CA ASN A 43 5.02 -6.36 -1.38
C ASN A 43 5.54 -6.01 0.01
N GLU A 44 5.44 -4.76 0.43
CA GLU A 44 5.88 -4.34 1.76
C GLU A 44 5.06 -4.99 2.86
N PHE A 45 3.75 -5.04 2.70
CA PHE A 45 2.88 -5.73 3.65
C PHE A 45 3.29 -7.20 3.79
N ALA A 46 3.43 -7.90 2.67
CA ALA A 46 3.81 -9.31 2.67
C ALA A 46 5.18 -9.53 3.33
N SER A 47 6.14 -8.66 3.05
CA SER A 47 7.48 -8.74 3.63
C SER A 47 7.46 -8.59 5.16
N VAL A 48 6.77 -7.58 5.67
CA VAL A 48 6.68 -7.34 7.10
C VAL A 48 5.89 -8.45 7.80
N ALA A 49 4.75 -8.85 7.23
CA ALA A 49 3.90 -9.88 7.82
C ALA A 49 4.63 -11.22 7.92
N SER A 50 5.37 -11.61 6.89
CA SER A 50 6.10 -12.88 6.90
C SER A 50 7.32 -12.85 7.84
N ARG A 51 8.08 -11.76 7.86
CA ARG A 51 9.33 -11.68 8.62
C ARG A 51 9.13 -11.31 10.08
N LYS A 52 8.24 -10.36 10.37
CA LYS A 52 8.08 -9.81 11.72
C LYS A 52 6.90 -10.42 12.48
N LEU A 53 5.86 -10.85 11.77
CA LEU A 53 4.65 -11.36 12.40
C LEU A 53 4.49 -12.87 12.23
N ALA A 54 5.47 -13.51 11.61
CA ALA A 54 5.50 -14.97 11.39
C ALA A 54 4.22 -15.52 10.72
N MET A 55 3.58 -14.71 9.87
CA MET A 55 2.41 -15.15 9.12
C MET A 55 2.82 -16.05 7.97
N THR A 56 2.00 -17.05 7.69
CA THR A 56 2.20 -17.91 6.51
C THR A 56 1.82 -17.15 5.25
N TYR A 57 2.38 -17.57 4.12
CA TYR A 57 1.99 -16.99 2.83
C TYR A 57 0.52 -17.23 2.50
N ALA A 58 -0.05 -18.34 2.96
CA ALA A 58 -1.49 -18.60 2.79
C ALA A 58 -2.33 -17.55 3.53
N GLU A 59 -1.97 -17.23 4.77
CA GLU A 59 -2.65 -16.20 5.55
C GLU A 59 -2.51 -14.82 4.90
N ILE A 60 -1.32 -14.50 4.41
CA ILE A 60 -1.04 -13.23 3.72
C ILE A 60 -1.89 -13.11 2.46
N ARG A 61 -1.94 -14.17 1.63
CA ARG A 61 -2.76 -14.17 0.41
C ARG A 61 -4.24 -13.93 0.72
N GLU A 62 -4.74 -14.53 1.78
CA GLU A 62 -6.15 -14.39 2.16
C GLU A 62 -6.49 -12.94 2.52
N ILE A 63 -5.66 -12.29 3.33
CA ILE A 63 -5.86 -10.89 3.71
C ILE A 63 -5.77 -9.99 2.48
N LEU A 64 -4.72 -10.17 1.67
CA LEU A 64 -4.51 -9.32 0.49
C LEU A 64 -5.56 -9.55 -0.58
N ALA A 65 -6.12 -10.76 -0.71
CA ALA A 65 -7.22 -11.01 -1.63
C ALA A 65 -8.44 -10.17 -1.26
N THR A 66 -8.75 -10.07 0.03
CA THR A 66 -9.85 -9.24 0.52
C THR A 66 -9.59 -7.75 0.24
N VAL A 67 -8.39 -7.27 0.54
CA VAL A 67 -8.00 -5.88 0.29
C VAL A 67 -8.08 -5.55 -1.20
N ARG A 68 -7.58 -6.44 -2.06
CA ARG A 68 -7.59 -6.25 -3.51
C ARG A 68 -8.99 -6.30 -4.11
N ALA A 69 -9.92 -6.99 -3.47
CA ALA A 69 -11.32 -7.01 -3.90
C ALA A 69 -12.01 -5.66 -3.65
N ILE A 70 -11.55 -4.91 -2.66
CA ILE A 70 -12.13 -3.62 -2.27
C ILE A 70 -11.40 -2.45 -2.92
N CYS A 71 -10.06 -2.53 -3.01
CA CYS A 71 -9.21 -1.43 -3.47
C CYS A 71 -8.74 -1.66 -4.90
N GLN A 72 -8.59 -0.56 -5.64
CA GLN A 72 -7.92 -0.58 -6.94
C GLN A 72 -6.43 -0.75 -6.73
N THR A 73 -5.79 -1.66 -7.47
CA THR A 73 -4.34 -1.90 -7.36
C THR A 73 -3.61 -1.28 -8.56
N GLN A 74 -2.74 -0.31 -8.27
CA GLN A 74 -1.89 0.33 -9.26
C GLN A 74 -0.66 -0.55 -9.49
N PRO A 75 -0.35 -0.91 -10.75
CA PRO A 75 0.85 -1.70 -11.03
C PRO A 75 2.13 -0.88 -10.83
N VAL A 76 3.24 -1.58 -10.58
CA VAL A 76 4.57 -0.97 -10.60
C VAL A 76 5.15 -1.23 -11.99
N THR A 77 5.21 -0.18 -12.80
CA THR A 77 5.71 -0.23 -14.17
C THR A 77 7.10 0.39 -14.24
N ILE A 78 7.70 0.37 -15.43
CA ILE A 78 8.98 1.05 -15.64
C ILE A 78 8.83 2.56 -15.43
N ASP A 79 7.68 3.12 -15.79
CA ASP A 79 7.40 4.55 -15.56
C ASP A 79 7.30 4.85 -14.06
N THR A 80 6.71 3.95 -13.28
CA THR A 80 6.67 4.05 -11.82
C THR A 80 8.08 4.07 -11.25
N HIS A 81 8.93 3.19 -11.74
CA HIS A 81 10.33 3.11 -11.32
C HIS A 81 11.09 4.39 -11.62
N ASP A 82 11.00 4.89 -12.85
CA ASP A 82 11.72 6.09 -13.27
C ASP A 82 11.28 7.31 -12.47
N LEU A 83 9.98 7.50 -12.31
CA LEU A 83 9.45 8.59 -11.48
C LEU A 83 9.86 8.43 -10.01
N GLY A 84 9.89 7.19 -9.52
CA GLY A 84 10.34 6.90 -8.16
C GLY A 84 11.79 7.31 -7.93
N LEU A 85 12.68 7.04 -8.89
CA LEU A 85 14.08 7.48 -8.80
C LEU A 85 14.19 9.01 -8.76
N ASP A 86 13.40 9.70 -9.59
CA ASP A 86 13.38 11.16 -9.61
C ASP A 86 12.92 11.72 -8.27
N ILE A 87 11.91 11.15 -7.67
CA ILE A 87 11.39 11.56 -6.36
C ILE A 87 12.43 11.32 -5.27
N ALA A 88 13.06 10.14 -5.27
CA ALA A 88 14.09 9.79 -4.29
C ALA A 88 15.26 10.77 -4.34
N GLU A 89 15.73 11.07 -5.55
CA GLU A 89 16.85 12.00 -5.76
C GLU A 89 16.48 13.42 -5.32
N ARG A 90 15.28 13.88 -5.69
CA ARG A 90 14.86 15.26 -5.46
C ARG A 90 14.53 15.54 -4.00
N PHE A 91 13.89 14.61 -3.30
CA PHE A 91 13.38 14.82 -1.95
C PHE A 91 14.11 14.05 -0.87
N GLY A 92 15.03 13.17 -1.23
CA GLY A 92 15.81 12.39 -0.26
C GLY A 92 15.03 11.27 0.42
N PHE A 93 13.91 10.83 -0.16
CA PHE A 93 13.15 9.69 0.35
C PHE A 93 13.86 8.38 0.01
N SER A 94 13.55 7.31 0.77
CA SER A 94 14.00 5.99 0.39
C SER A 94 13.40 5.60 -0.97
N LEU A 95 14.05 4.67 -1.69
CA LEU A 95 13.55 4.22 -2.97
C LEU A 95 12.14 3.63 -2.86
N TYR A 96 11.90 2.79 -1.85
CA TYR A 96 10.60 2.13 -1.70
C TYR A 96 9.49 3.11 -1.37
N ASP A 97 9.74 4.08 -0.49
CA ASP A 97 8.77 5.15 -0.21
C ASP A 97 8.50 5.98 -1.46
N SER A 98 9.54 6.25 -2.25
CA SER A 98 9.41 7.00 -3.50
C SER A 98 8.59 6.24 -4.54
N LEU A 99 8.70 4.92 -4.59
CA LEU A 99 7.88 4.09 -5.47
C LEU A 99 6.40 4.12 -5.07
N ILE A 100 6.11 4.19 -3.79
CA ILE A 100 4.74 4.32 -3.29
C ILE A 100 4.17 5.67 -3.69
N VAL A 101 4.91 6.76 -3.48
CA VAL A 101 4.51 8.11 -3.88
C VAL A 101 4.31 8.19 -5.39
N SER A 102 5.22 7.61 -6.16
CA SER A 102 5.14 7.55 -7.62
C SER A 102 3.85 6.88 -8.08
N ALA A 103 3.51 5.71 -7.52
CA ALA A 103 2.30 5.00 -7.87
C ALA A 103 1.04 5.81 -7.51
N ALA A 104 1.05 6.50 -6.38
CA ALA A 104 -0.05 7.36 -5.97
C ALA A 104 -0.27 8.50 -6.97
N LEU A 105 0.82 9.14 -7.40
CA LEU A 105 0.75 10.20 -8.41
C LEU A 105 0.23 9.69 -9.75
N GLN A 106 0.72 8.51 -10.18
CA GLN A 106 0.27 7.91 -11.45
C GLN A 106 -1.20 7.50 -11.43
N SER A 107 -1.72 7.12 -10.26
CA SER A 107 -3.13 6.78 -10.13
C SER A 107 -4.04 8.01 -10.06
N GLY A 108 -3.45 9.21 -9.96
CA GLY A 108 -4.20 10.45 -9.82
C GLY A 108 -4.74 10.71 -8.43
N CYS A 109 -4.25 9.98 -7.42
CA CYS A 109 -4.64 10.21 -6.04
C CYS A 109 -4.00 11.47 -5.47
N ASN A 110 -4.71 12.10 -4.54
CA ASN A 110 -4.13 13.12 -3.69
C ASN A 110 -3.38 12.43 -2.54
N ILE A 111 -2.18 12.91 -2.30
CA ILE A 111 -1.30 12.36 -1.28
C ILE A 111 -1.37 13.23 -0.04
#